data_cf9c5df6b2f877068d6901cc62aacfb9
#
_entry.id   cf9c5df6b2f877068d6901cc62aacfb9
#
_cell.length_a   1.000
_cell.length_b   1.000
_cell.length_c   1.000
_cell.angle_alpha   90.00
_cell.angle_beta   90.00
_cell.angle_gamma   90.00
#
_symmetry.space_group_name_H-M   'P 1'
#
loop_
_entity.id
_entity.type
_entity.pdbx_description
1 polymer ?
#
loop_
_entity_poly.entity_id
_entity_poly.type
_entity_poly.pdbx_seq_one_letter_code
_entity_poly.pdbx_strand_id
1 'polypeptide(L)'
;MTDKTELIKRYIFLLAGLFVNGLGVSFITKAGLGTSPITSIPYTLSLGFTPTVGMFTLVFNIFLVILQVILLRRNFQLQSLLQLPIIALFSFFIDLTMSLLGFMQPETYAMKVVSLIVGCLILGFGVFMEMVANVAMLPGEATVRAVSDVFSTDFGKTKIAFDSSMTIIAAILSFIMFKHLDGVREGTIVAAILVGFIARLFKKYIGGIEKILIS
;
A
#
# COMPACT_ATOMS: atom_id res chain seq x y z
N MET A 1 -8.16 25.46 15.58
CA MET A 1 -6.66 25.40 15.55
C MET A 1 -6.30 24.04 16.15
N THR A 2 -5.81 23.13 15.36
CA THR A 2 -5.30 21.85 15.86
C THR A 2 -4.14 22.13 16.79
N ASP A 3 -4.18 21.58 18.01
CA ASP A 3 -3.10 21.73 18.98
C ASP A 3 -1.81 21.13 18.37
N LYS A 4 -0.68 21.80 18.52
CA LYS A 4 0.63 21.31 18.04
C LYS A 4 0.92 19.89 18.55
N THR A 5 0.47 19.60 19.76
CA THR A 5 0.60 18.27 20.39
C THR A 5 -0.21 17.21 19.66
N GLU A 6 -1.44 17.52 19.25
CA GLU A 6 -2.27 16.62 18.44
C GLU A 6 -1.62 16.32 17.09
N LEU A 7 -1.10 17.35 16.41
CA LEU A 7 -0.44 17.17 15.11
C LEU A 7 0.79 16.26 15.24
N ILE A 8 1.61 16.43 16.27
CA ILE A 8 2.77 15.57 16.52
C ILE A 8 2.33 14.11 16.77
N LYS A 9 1.30 13.89 17.61
CA LYS A 9 0.75 12.55 17.85
C LYS A 9 0.30 11.88 16.54
N ARG A 10 -0.40 12.61 15.67
CA ARG A 10 -0.87 12.11 14.37
C ARG A 10 0.28 11.71 13.45
N TYR A 11 1.35 12.51 13.38
CA TYR A 11 2.54 12.17 12.58
C TYR A 11 3.28 10.95 13.12
N ILE A 12 3.44 10.82 14.44
CA ILE A 12 4.04 9.63 15.06
C ILE A 12 3.21 8.40 14.74
N PHE A 13 1.88 8.50 14.83
CA PHE A 13 0.99 7.39 14.51
C PHE A 13 1.02 7.02 13.02
N LEU A 14 1.14 8.02 12.14
CA LEU A 14 1.35 7.80 10.71
C LEU A 14 2.66 7.04 10.45
N LEU A 15 3.77 7.48 11.07
CA LEU A 15 5.07 6.83 10.91
C LEU A 15 5.04 5.37 11.37
N ALA A 16 4.42 5.09 12.51
CA ALA A 16 4.21 3.73 12.97
C ALA A 16 3.34 2.93 12.00
N GLY A 17 2.27 3.54 11.46
CA GLY A 17 1.41 2.93 10.44
C GLY A 17 2.16 2.58 9.16
N LEU A 18 3.02 3.48 8.66
CA LEU A 18 3.84 3.23 7.47
C LEU A 18 4.82 2.06 7.68
N PHE A 19 5.43 1.97 8.88
CA PHE A 19 6.30 0.83 9.21
C PHE A 19 5.51 -0.48 9.23
N VAL A 20 4.34 -0.50 9.87
CA VAL A 20 3.46 -1.66 9.93
C VAL A 20 2.97 -2.04 8.52
N ASN A 21 2.66 -1.06 7.68
CA ASN A 21 2.32 -1.29 6.26
C ASN A 21 3.48 -1.92 5.49
N GLY A 22 4.69 -1.38 5.63
CA GLY A 22 5.89 -1.96 5.02
C GLY A 22 6.12 -3.40 5.44
N LEU A 23 5.93 -3.69 6.75
CA LEU A 23 6.02 -5.04 7.30
C LEU A 23 4.96 -5.97 6.69
N GLY A 24 3.71 -5.52 6.59
CA GLY A 24 2.63 -6.28 5.98
C GLY A 24 2.87 -6.60 4.51
N VAL A 25 3.32 -5.61 3.73
CA VAL A 25 3.73 -5.79 2.33
C VAL A 25 4.83 -6.85 2.23
N SER A 26 5.85 -6.77 3.10
CA SER A 26 6.97 -7.71 3.10
C SER A 26 6.53 -9.14 3.46
N PHE A 27 5.64 -9.31 4.44
CA PHE A 27 5.07 -10.62 4.78
C PHE A 27 4.30 -11.23 3.60
N ILE A 28 3.41 -10.46 2.95
CA ILE A 28 2.64 -10.92 1.80
C ILE A 28 3.59 -11.31 0.65
N THR A 29 4.59 -10.48 0.38
CA THR A 29 5.56 -10.70 -0.69
C THR A 29 6.41 -11.95 -0.42
N LYS A 30 6.92 -12.10 0.80
CA LYS A 30 7.70 -13.28 1.23
C LYS A 30 6.89 -14.58 1.29
N ALA A 31 5.56 -14.49 1.37
CA ALA A 31 4.69 -15.66 1.27
C ALA A 31 4.81 -16.37 -0.09
N GLY A 32 5.27 -15.68 -1.14
CA GLY A 32 5.47 -16.26 -2.47
C GLY A 32 4.19 -16.62 -3.21
N LEU A 33 3.05 -16.03 -2.80
CA LEU A 33 1.73 -16.18 -3.44
C LEU A 33 1.28 -14.90 -4.17
N GLY A 34 2.20 -13.97 -4.41
CA GLY A 34 1.94 -12.65 -4.97
C GLY A 34 2.12 -11.55 -3.93
N THR A 35 1.58 -10.36 -4.19
CA THR A 35 1.67 -9.20 -3.29
C THR A 35 0.38 -8.39 -3.36
N SER A 36 0.31 -7.22 -2.68
CA SER A 36 -0.87 -6.34 -2.79
C SER A 36 -0.98 -5.75 -4.22
N PRO A 37 -2.19 -5.42 -4.71
CA PRO A 37 -2.37 -4.92 -6.07
C PRO A 37 -1.47 -3.73 -6.43
N ILE A 38 -1.37 -2.73 -5.54
CA ILE A 38 -0.54 -1.53 -5.77
C ILE A 38 0.95 -1.86 -5.83
N THR A 39 1.41 -2.81 -5.01
CA THR A 39 2.81 -3.25 -4.99
C THR A 39 3.13 -4.28 -6.07
N SER A 40 2.14 -4.79 -6.79
CA SER A 40 2.35 -5.86 -7.78
C SER A 40 3.27 -5.43 -8.93
N ILE A 41 3.13 -4.21 -9.46
CA ILE A 41 4.02 -3.67 -10.50
C ILE A 41 5.44 -3.48 -9.96
N PRO A 42 5.68 -2.73 -8.85
CA PRO A 42 6.99 -2.61 -8.22
C PRO A 42 7.66 -3.96 -7.93
N TYR A 43 6.91 -4.89 -7.37
CA TYR A 43 7.45 -6.21 -7.04
C TYR A 43 7.83 -7.03 -8.28
N THR A 44 6.97 -7.07 -9.29
CA THR A 44 7.28 -7.76 -10.55
C THR A 44 8.54 -7.20 -11.19
N LEU A 45 8.71 -5.88 -11.21
CA LEU A 45 9.92 -5.23 -11.74
C LEU A 45 11.17 -5.59 -10.92
N SER A 46 11.05 -5.64 -9.59
CA SER A 46 12.19 -6.00 -8.71
C SER A 46 12.67 -7.45 -8.87
N LEU A 47 11.84 -8.34 -9.41
CA LEU A 47 12.25 -9.70 -9.71
C LEU A 47 13.16 -9.80 -10.96
N GLY A 48 13.04 -8.85 -11.88
CA GLY A 48 13.80 -8.85 -13.13
C GLY A 48 14.92 -7.84 -13.22
N PHE A 49 14.98 -6.88 -12.32
CA PHE A 49 15.96 -5.80 -12.31
C PHE A 49 16.65 -5.68 -10.96
N THR A 50 17.81 -5.02 -10.94
CA THR A 50 18.65 -4.85 -9.72
C THR A 50 18.04 -3.95 -8.62
N PRO A 51 17.21 -2.92 -8.91
CA PRO A 51 16.61 -2.11 -7.85
C PRO A 51 15.66 -2.91 -6.95
N THR A 52 15.61 -2.51 -5.68
CA THR A 52 14.78 -3.14 -4.65
C THR A 52 13.29 -2.92 -4.85
N VAL A 53 12.45 -3.70 -4.15
CA VAL A 53 10.99 -3.49 -4.12
C VAL A 53 10.65 -2.07 -3.65
N GLY A 54 11.34 -1.56 -2.61
CA GLY A 54 11.14 -0.20 -2.12
C GLY A 54 11.51 0.85 -3.14
N MET A 55 12.63 0.72 -3.85
CA MET A 55 13.02 1.65 -4.92
C MET A 55 11.97 1.71 -6.04
N PHE A 56 11.51 0.55 -6.52
CA PHE A 56 10.44 0.53 -7.53
C PHE A 56 9.13 1.09 -6.98
N THR A 57 8.82 0.83 -5.70
CA THR A 57 7.65 1.42 -5.03
C THR A 57 7.76 2.94 -4.96
N LEU A 58 8.93 3.49 -4.65
CA LEU A 58 9.17 4.93 -4.66
C LEU A 58 8.91 5.54 -6.04
N VAL A 59 9.55 5.00 -7.07
CA VAL A 59 9.40 5.49 -8.45
C VAL A 59 7.95 5.41 -8.92
N PHE A 60 7.29 4.28 -8.64
CA PHE A 60 5.90 4.09 -9.01
C PHE A 60 4.94 5.05 -8.29
N ASN A 61 5.16 5.30 -7.00
CA ASN A 61 4.36 6.26 -6.25
C ASN A 61 4.61 7.71 -6.71
N ILE A 62 5.84 8.08 -7.09
CA ILE A 62 6.11 9.38 -7.73
C ILE A 62 5.33 9.52 -9.03
N PHE A 63 5.30 8.47 -9.86
CA PHE A 63 4.49 8.43 -11.08
C PHE A 63 3.01 8.64 -10.77
N LEU A 64 2.47 8.02 -9.71
CA LEU A 64 1.08 8.21 -9.29
C LEU A 64 0.81 9.66 -8.82
N VAL A 65 1.75 10.30 -8.14
CA VAL A 65 1.64 11.73 -7.77
C VAL A 65 1.62 12.62 -9.03
N ILE A 66 2.49 12.35 -10.00
CA ILE A 66 2.47 13.07 -11.29
C ILE A 66 1.12 12.88 -11.99
N LEU A 67 0.59 11.66 -11.99
CA LEU A 67 -0.72 11.37 -12.57
C LEU A 67 -1.84 12.17 -11.87
N GLN A 68 -1.80 12.30 -10.53
CA GLN A 68 -2.73 13.16 -9.78
C GLN A 68 -2.64 14.62 -10.22
N VAL A 69 -1.42 15.16 -10.41
CA VAL A 69 -1.22 16.54 -10.89
C VAL A 69 -1.85 16.72 -12.27
N ILE A 70 -1.66 15.77 -13.18
CA ILE A 70 -2.21 15.82 -14.54
C ILE A 70 -3.76 15.75 -14.52
N LEU A 71 -4.33 14.87 -13.68
CA LEU A 71 -5.78 14.67 -13.58
C LEU A 71 -6.48 15.87 -12.93
N LEU A 72 -5.96 16.34 -11.80
CA LEU A 72 -6.60 17.40 -11.00
C LEU A 72 -6.26 18.80 -11.53
N ARG A 73 -5.17 18.96 -12.26
CA ARG A 73 -4.75 20.25 -12.83
C ARG A 73 -4.81 21.39 -11.79
N ARG A 74 -5.71 22.36 -11.99
CA ARG A 74 -5.90 23.51 -11.10
C ARG A 74 -6.49 23.15 -9.73
N ASN A 75 -7.13 21.98 -9.61
CA ASN A 75 -7.71 21.50 -8.37
C ASN A 75 -6.69 20.70 -7.52
N PHE A 76 -5.45 20.52 -8.01
CA PHE A 76 -4.40 19.87 -7.26
C PHE A 76 -3.98 20.75 -6.07
N GLN A 77 -4.09 20.21 -4.87
CA GLN A 77 -3.69 20.91 -3.65
C GLN A 77 -2.21 20.72 -3.39
N LEU A 78 -1.47 21.82 -3.18
CA LEU A 78 -0.03 21.75 -2.86
C LEU A 78 0.27 20.91 -1.60
N GLN A 79 -0.68 20.82 -0.67
CA GLN A 79 -0.58 19.94 0.50
C GLN A 79 -0.41 18.46 0.12
N SER A 80 -0.89 18.05 -1.05
CA SER A 80 -0.69 16.69 -1.56
C SER A 80 0.78 16.36 -1.85
N LEU A 81 1.66 17.37 -1.98
CA LEU A 81 3.10 17.14 -2.09
C LEU A 81 3.73 16.56 -0.81
N LEU A 82 3.05 16.67 0.33
CA LEU A 82 3.45 15.96 1.55
C LEU A 82 3.48 14.44 1.37
N GLN A 83 2.84 13.91 0.32
CA GLN A 83 2.99 12.50 -0.05
C GLN A 83 4.44 12.14 -0.37
N LEU A 84 5.26 13.04 -0.94
CA LEU A 84 6.63 12.74 -1.37
C LEU A 84 7.56 12.27 -0.23
N PRO A 85 7.70 12.97 0.90
CA PRO A 85 8.47 12.46 2.02
C PRO A 85 7.86 11.19 2.64
N ILE A 86 6.53 11.06 2.63
CA ILE A 86 5.84 9.89 3.17
C ILE A 86 6.16 8.65 2.33
N ILE A 87 6.12 8.73 1.00
CA ILE A 87 6.45 7.60 0.13
C ILE A 87 7.93 7.24 0.19
N ALA A 88 8.82 8.20 0.39
CA ALA A 88 10.24 7.92 0.60
C ALA A 88 10.46 7.08 1.87
N LEU A 89 9.81 7.45 2.98
CA LEU A 89 9.83 6.68 4.22
C LEU A 89 9.16 5.31 4.07
N PHE A 90 8.01 5.24 3.43
CA PHE A 90 7.31 3.98 3.18
C PHE A 90 8.16 3.00 2.36
N SER A 91 8.78 3.50 1.30
CA SER A 91 9.68 2.72 0.45
C SER A 91 10.92 2.22 1.22
N PHE A 92 11.50 3.07 2.06
CA PHE A 92 12.58 2.67 2.96
C PHE A 92 12.11 1.58 3.95
N PHE A 93 10.91 1.70 4.54
CA PHE A 93 10.38 0.68 5.44
C PHE A 93 10.09 -0.64 4.73
N ILE A 94 9.66 -0.63 3.46
CA ILE A 94 9.54 -1.87 2.68
C ILE A 94 10.90 -2.56 2.56
N ASP A 95 11.95 -1.86 2.15
CA ASP A 95 13.27 -2.45 2.00
C ASP A 95 13.85 -2.92 3.33
N LEU A 96 13.68 -2.14 4.40
CA LEU A 96 14.09 -2.51 5.74
C LEU A 96 13.39 -3.81 6.20
N THR A 97 12.06 -3.89 6.05
CA THR A 97 11.28 -5.05 6.50
C THR A 97 11.50 -6.27 5.59
N MET A 98 11.72 -6.07 4.29
CA MET A 98 12.13 -7.15 3.37
C MET A 98 13.48 -7.75 3.78
N SER A 99 14.42 -6.92 4.23
CA SER A 99 15.73 -7.36 4.75
C SER A 99 15.55 -8.06 6.09
N LEU A 100 14.79 -7.51 7.03
CA LEU A 100 14.52 -8.12 8.34
C LEU A 100 13.86 -9.50 8.22
N LEU A 101 12.99 -9.68 7.22
CA LEU A 101 12.32 -10.94 6.92
C LEU A 101 13.11 -11.82 5.94
N GLY A 102 14.40 -11.58 5.77
CA GLY A 102 15.26 -12.38 4.89
C GLY A 102 15.30 -13.87 5.22
N PHE A 103 15.10 -14.23 6.51
CA PHE A 103 15.01 -15.59 6.98
C PHE A 103 13.70 -16.31 6.63
N MET A 104 12.65 -15.55 6.23
CA MET A 104 11.32 -16.09 5.97
C MET A 104 11.27 -16.69 4.56
N GLN A 105 11.28 -18.01 4.50
CA GLN A 105 11.19 -18.80 3.26
C GLN A 105 10.16 -19.94 3.47
N PRO A 106 8.85 -19.65 3.32
CA PRO A 106 7.81 -20.67 3.50
C PRO A 106 7.90 -21.74 2.39
N GLU A 107 8.26 -22.96 2.76
CA GLU A 107 8.47 -24.06 1.83
C GLU A 107 7.15 -24.73 1.41
N THR A 108 6.25 -24.96 2.37
CA THR A 108 4.97 -25.61 2.11
C THR A 108 3.88 -24.61 1.72
N TYR A 109 2.93 -25.07 0.89
CA TYR A 109 1.80 -24.23 0.51
C TYR A 109 0.98 -23.74 1.72
N ALA A 110 0.82 -24.58 2.74
CA ALA A 110 0.15 -24.19 3.98
C ALA A 110 0.87 -23.05 4.70
N MET A 111 2.21 -23.10 4.81
CA MET A 111 3.01 -22.01 5.38
C MET A 111 2.88 -20.72 4.55
N LYS A 112 2.84 -20.84 3.22
CA LYS A 112 2.62 -19.68 2.33
C LYS A 112 1.26 -19.02 2.60
N VAL A 113 0.20 -19.82 2.71
CA VAL A 113 -1.15 -19.31 3.01
C VAL A 113 -1.22 -18.65 4.38
N VAL A 114 -0.65 -19.27 5.41
CA VAL A 114 -0.58 -18.68 6.76
C VAL A 114 0.18 -17.35 6.73
N SER A 115 1.34 -17.32 6.08
CA SER A 115 2.13 -16.10 5.93
C SER A 115 1.36 -15.00 5.19
N LEU A 116 0.63 -15.35 4.14
CA LEU A 116 -0.23 -14.42 3.41
C LEU A 116 -1.31 -13.83 4.33
N ILE A 117 -2.00 -14.67 5.10
CA ILE A 117 -3.07 -14.22 6.01
C ILE A 117 -2.50 -13.30 7.10
N VAL A 118 -1.37 -13.68 7.72
CA VAL A 118 -0.68 -12.84 8.71
C VAL A 118 -0.26 -11.52 8.08
N GLY A 119 0.31 -11.54 6.89
CA GLY A 119 0.67 -10.33 6.15
C GLY A 119 -0.53 -9.43 5.86
N CYS A 120 -1.67 -10.00 5.47
CA CYS A 120 -2.92 -9.25 5.26
C CYS A 120 -3.45 -8.62 6.56
N LEU A 121 -3.32 -9.31 7.70
CA LEU A 121 -3.70 -8.76 9.01
C LEU A 121 -2.82 -7.57 9.38
N ILE A 122 -1.50 -7.72 9.24
CA ILE A 122 -0.52 -6.66 9.53
C ILE A 122 -0.77 -5.46 8.60
N LEU A 123 -0.89 -5.70 7.28
CA LEU A 123 -1.14 -4.65 6.30
C LEU A 123 -2.46 -3.94 6.54
N GLY A 124 -3.54 -4.69 6.82
CA GLY A 124 -4.85 -4.12 7.15
C GLY A 124 -4.85 -3.27 8.41
N PHE A 125 -4.05 -3.67 9.43
CA PHE A 125 -3.85 -2.86 10.62
C PHE A 125 -3.05 -1.58 10.34
N GLY A 126 -1.99 -1.66 9.53
CA GLY A 126 -1.22 -0.49 9.10
C GLY A 126 -2.09 0.51 8.31
N VAL A 127 -2.91 0.04 7.37
CA VAL A 127 -3.89 0.87 6.64
C VAL A 127 -4.88 1.54 7.60
N PHE A 128 -5.38 0.79 8.61
CA PHE A 128 -6.22 1.37 9.66
C PHE A 128 -5.49 2.50 10.42
N MET A 129 -4.23 2.30 10.79
CA MET A 129 -3.44 3.34 11.47
C MET A 129 -3.28 4.60 10.62
N GLU A 130 -3.01 4.47 9.33
CA GLU A 130 -2.95 5.62 8.40
C GLU A 130 -4.29 6.35 8.30
N MET A 131 -5.40 5.61 8.23
CA MET A 131 -6.75 6.19 8.19
C MET A 131 -7.07 6.99 9.47
N VAL A 132 -6.65 6.50 10.64
CA VAL A 132 -6.83 7.17 11.93
C VAL A 132 -5.91 8.38 12.06
N ALA A 133 -4.67 8.29 11.62
CA ALA A 133 -3.73 9.42 11.61
C ALA A 133 -4.30 10.61 10.82
N ASN A 134 -4.97 10.34 9.69
CA ASN A 134 -5.66 11.33 8.85
C ASN A 134 -4.79 12.57 8.52
N VAL A 135 -3.50 12.34 8.26
CA VAL A 135 -2.53 13.40 7.93
C VAL A 135 -2.36 13.50 6.41
N ALA A 136 -2.13 12.36 5.76
CA ALA A 136 -2.01 12.29 4.31
C ALA A 136 -2.41 10.89 3.82
N MET A 137 -2.90 10.81 2.60
CA MET A 137 -3.17 9.54 1.92
C MET A 137 -1.93 9.09 1.16
N LEU A 138 -1.67 7.79 1.11
CA LEU A 138 -0.69 7.23 0.19
C LEU A 138 -1.12 7.48 -1.27
N PRO A 139 -0.16 7.63 -2.21
CA PRO A 139 -0.45 8.00 -3.60
C PRO A 139 -1.42 7.06 -4.32
N GLY A 140 -1.41 5.77 -3.98
CA GLY A 140 -2.35 4.81 -4.56
C GLY A 140 -3.82 5.17 -4.29
N GLU A 141 -4.15 5.43 -3.02
CA GLU A 141 -5.51 5.82 -2.62
C GLU A 141 -5.86 7.25 -3.06
N ALA A 142 -4.90 8.16 -2.98
CA ALA A 142 -5.07 9.52 -3.44
C ALA A 142 -5.34 9.58 -4.96
N THR A 143 -4.68 8.72 -5.75
CA THR A 143 -4.95 8.61 -7.19
C THR A 143 -6.36 8.07 -7.47
N VAL A 144 -6.79 7.04 -6.74
CA VAL A 144 -8.17 6.52 -6.84
C VAL A 144 -9.17 7.62 -6.53
N ARG A 145 -8.92 8.42 -5.49
CA ARG A 145 -9.78 9.55 -5.13
C ARG A 145 -9.79 10.62 -6.23
N ALA A 146 -8.62 10.99 -6.77
CA ALA A 146 -8.52 11.94 -7.86
C ALA A 146 -9.31 11.49 -9.10
N VAL A 147 -9.20 10.20 -9.47
CA VAL A 147 -9.98 9.62 -10.56
C VAL A 147 -11.48 9.67 -10.24
N SER A 148 -11.88 9.27 -9.02
CA SER A 148 -13.30 9.33 -8.62
C SER A 148 -13.88 10.73 -8.71
N ASP A 149 -13.13 11.74 -8.26
CA ASP A 149 -13.57 13.14 -8.25
C ASP A 149 -13.69 13.69 -9.68
N VAL A 150 -12.71 13.41 -10.56
CA VAL A 150 -12.70 13.89 -11.94
C VAL A 150 -13.81 13.26 -12.78
N PHE A 151 -14.06 11.96 -12.62
CA PHE A 151 -15.06 11.23 -13.40
C PHE A 151 -16.40 11.08 -12.69
N SER A 152 -16.56 11.68 -11.50
CA SER A 152 -17.77 11.61 -10.67
C SER A 152 -18.25 10.18 -10.44
N THR A 153 -17.30 9.26 -10.14
CA THR A 153 -17.54 7.84 -9.90
C THR A 153 -17.48 7.51 -8.42
N ASP A 154 -18.08 6.38 -8.04
CA ASP A 154 -17.99 5.88 -6.67
C ASP A 154 -16.54 5.41 -6.36
N PHE A 155 -16.01 5.85 -5.21
CA PHE A 155 -14.64 5.53 -4.78
C PHE A 155 -14.38 4.02 -4.72
N GLY A 156 -15.34 3.25 -4.20
CA GLY A 156 -15.18 1.80 -4.07
C GLY A 156 -15.08 1.11 -5.43
N LYS A 157 -15.92 1.49 -6.39
CA LYS A 157 -15.87 0.96 -7.76
C LYS A 157 -14.58 1.36 -8.46
N THR A 158 -14.17 2.62 -8.31
CA THR A 158 -12.91 3.13 -8.87
C THR A 158 -11.71 2.41 -8.26
N LYS A 159 -11.72 2.15 -6.95
CA LYS A 159 -10.67 1.38 -6.27
C LYS A 159 -10.56 -0.04 -6.82
N ILE A 160 -11.67 -0.74 -7.00
CA ILE A 160 -11.68 -2.09 -7.59
C ILE A 160 -11.12 -2.06 -9.02
N ALA A 161 -11.55 -1.09 -9.83
CA ALA A 161 -11.05 -0.96 -11.21
C ALA A 161 -9.54 -0.64 -11.24
N PHE A 162 -9.08 0.26 -10.37
CA PHE A 162 -7.67 0.63 -10.24
C PHE A 162 -6.83 -0.58 -9.80
N ASP A 163 -7.20 -1.25 -8.73
CA ASP A 163 -6.45 -2.41 -8.20
C ASP A 163 -6.44 -3.56 -9.21
N SER A 164 -7.54 -3.79 -9.93
CA SER A 164 -7.60 -4.76 -11.02
C SER A 164 -6.67 -4.39 -12.17
N SER A 165 -6.63 -3.11 -12.57
CA SER A 165 -5.73 -2.63 -13.63
C SER A 165 -4.26 -2.81 -13.25
N MET A 166 -3.89 -2.50 -11.98
CA MET A 166 -2.53 -2.71 -11.49
C MET A 166 -2.12 -4.18 -11.54
N THR A 167 -3.04 -5.07 -11.11
CA THR A 167 -2.83 -6.52 -11.13
C THR A 167 -2.67 -7.04 -12.55
N ILE A 168 -3.50 -6.59 -13.48
CA ILE A 168 -3.44 -7.00 -14.90
C ILE A 168 -2.14 -6.49 -15.55
N ILE A 169 -1.76 -5.24 -15.32
CA ILE A 169 -0.51 -4.67 -15.86
C ILE A 169 0.69 -5.47 -15.32
N ALA A 170 0.71 -5.76 -14.02
CA ALA A 170 1.78 -6.54 -13.39
C ALA A 170 1.83 -7.98 -13.96
N ALA A 171 0.68 -8.60 -14.20
CA ALA A 171 0.62 -9.93 -14.81
C ALA A 171 1.16 -9.93 -16.26
N ILE A 172 0.81 -8.91 -17.07
CA ILE A 172 1.33 -8.73 -18.43
C ILE A 172 2.86 -8.52 -18.38
N LEU A 173 3.34 -7.63 -17.51
CA LEU A 173 4.78 -7.41 -17.32
C LEU A 173 5.51 -8.70 -16.93
N SER A 174 4.96 -9.44 -15.96
CA SER A 174 5.52 -10.72 -15.54
C SER A 174 5.62 -11.70 -16.70
N PHE A 175 4.56 -11.84 -17.49
CA PHE A 175 4.56 -12.75 -18.64
C PHE A 175 5.54 -12.33 -19.73
N ILE A 176 5.69 -11.02 -19.99
CA ILE A 176 6.66 -10.50 -20.96
C ILE A 176 8.10 -10.79 -20.49
N MET A 177 8.39 -10.55 -19.21
CA MET A 177 9.74 -10.65 -18.65
C MET A 177 10.17 -12.09 -18.38
N PHE A 178 9.27 -12.91 -17.84
CA PHE A 178 9.62 -14.25 -17.32
C PHE A 178 8.98 -15.40 -18.11
N LYS A 179 8.03 -15.14 -19.01
CA LYS A 179 7.20 -16.15 -19.72
C LYS A 179 6.29 -16.98 -18.81
N HIS A 180 6.18 -16.61 -17.53
CA HIS A 180 5.27 -17.19 -16.54
C HIS A 180 4.84 -16.09 -15.54
N LEU A 181 3.87 -16.40 -14.68
CA LEU A 181 3.36 -15.44 -13.72
C LEU A 181 4.21 -15.50 -12.43
N ASP A 182 5.11 -14.52 -12.26
CA ASP A 182 5.84 -14.24 -11.03
C ASP A 182 5.44 -12.86 -10.50
N GLY A 183 5.35 -12.73 -9.18
CA GLY A 183 4.95 -11.46 -8.54
C GLY A 183 3.44 -11.25 -8.45
N VAL A 184 2.64 -11.82 -9.36
CA VAL A 184 1.17 -11.79 -9.33
C VAL A 184 0.64 -13.20 -9.34
N ARG A 185 -0.06 -13.59 -8.25
CA ARG A 185 -0.63 -14.92 -8.09
C ARG A 185 -1.96 -14.81 -7.34
N GLU A 186 -2.50 -15.98 -6.96
CA GLU A 186 -3.75 -16.09 -6.19
C GLU A 186 -3.78 -15.23 -4.92
N GLY A 187 -2.65 -15.08 -4.24
CA GLY A 187 -2.52 -14.25 -3.04
C GLY A 187 -2.75 -12.77 -3.31
N THR A 188 -2.49 -12.27 -4.52
CA THR A 188 -2.77 -10.86 -4.88
C THR A 188 -4.29 -10.59 -4.84
N ILE A 189 -5.10 -11.52 -5.31
CA ILE A 189 -6.56 -11.41 -5.28
C ILE A 189 -7.05 -11.48 -3.83
N VAL A 190 -6.51 -12.41 -3.06
CA VAL A 190 -6.83 -12.55 -1.63
C VAL A 190 -6.47 -11.29 -0.86
N ALA A 191 -5.29 -10.73 -1.08
CA ALA A 191 -4.84 -9.50 -0.43
C ALA A 191 -5.72 -8.29 -0.80
N ALA A 192 -6.12 -8.16 -2.08
CA ALA A 192 -7.01 -7.09 -2.53
C ALA A 192 -8.33 -7.03 -1.76
N ILE A 193 -8.90 -8.20 -1.45
CA ILE A 193 -10.18 -8.30 -0.73
C ILE A 193 -9.96 -8.20 0.79
N LEU A 194 -9.00 -8.97 1.29
CA LEU A 194 -8.84 -9.21 2.73
C LEU A 194 -8.28 -7.98 3.46
N VAL A 195 -7.31 -7.27 2.88
CA VAL A 195 -6.70 -6.09 3.51
C VAL A 195 -7.74 -4.99 3.73
N GLY A 196 -8.55 -4.67 2.70
CA GLY A 196 -9.60 -3.66 2.81
C GLY A 196 -10.72 -4.06 3.78
N PHE A 197 -11.02 -5.37 3.87
CA PHE A 197 -11.99 -5.89 4.85
C PHE A 197 -11.46 -5.76 6.28
N ILE A 198 -10.21 -6.17 6.51
CA ILE A 198 -9.54 -6.11 7.82
C ILE A 198 -9.42 -4.65 8.31
N ALA A 199 -8.99 -3.73 7.44
CA ALA A 199 -8.88 -2.32 7.80
C ALA A 199 -10.23 -1.73 8.26
N ARG A 200 -11.33 -2.11 7.59
CA ARG A 200 -12.69 -1.72 7.99
C ARG A 200 -13.12 -2.35 9.32
N LEU A 201 -12.74 -3.61 9.58
CA LEU A 201 -12.99 -4.24 10.86
C LEU A 201 -12.27 -3.51 12.00
N PHE A 202 -10.99 -3.21 11.84
CA PHE A 202 -10.24 -2.44 12.82
C PHE A 202 -10.88 -1.08 13.06
N LYS A 203 -11.28 -0.36 12.00
CA LYS A 203 -11.98 0.92 12.13
C LYS A 203 -13.29 0.80 12.91
N LYS A 204 -14.05 -0.28 12.69
CA LYS A 204 -15.33 -0.51 13.38
C LYS A 204 -15.15 -0.81 14.86
N TYR A 205 -14.16 -1.64 15.24
CA TYR A 205 -14.01 -2.12 16.62
C TYR A 205 -13.04 -1.28 17.45
N ILE A 206 -12.05 -0.67 16.84
CA ILE A 206 -10.97 0.06 17.54
C ILE A 206 -10.92 1.54 17.11
N GLY A 207 -11.80 1.99 16.24
CA GLY A 207 -11.84 3.39 15.74
C GLY A 207 -12.00 4.45 16.85
N GLY A 208 -12.40 4.05 18.06
CA GLY A 208 -12.41 4.93 19.25
C GLY A 208 -11.02 5.48 19.66
N ILE A 209 -9.93 4.84 19.20
CA ILE A 209 -8.54 5.33 19.38
C ILE A 209 -8.35 6.72 18.75
N GLU A 210 -9.09 7.05 17.69
CA GLU A 210 -9.07 8.38 17.10
C GLU A 210 -9.36 9.48 18.14
N LYS A 211 -10.31 9.24 19.06
CA LYS A 211 -10.64 10.18 20.13
C LYS A 211 -9.49 10.35 21.14
N ILE A 212 -8.71 9.31 21.38
CA ILE A 212 -7.55 9.34 22.29
C ILE A 212 -6.37 10.09 21.66
N LEU A 213 -6.22 10.01 20.35
CA LEU A 213 -5.19 10.75 19.60
C LEU A 213 -5.52 12.25 19.51
N ILE A 214 -6.80 12.59 19.48
CA ILE A 214 -7.31 13.96 19.32
C ILE A 214 -7.45 14.68 20.69
N SER A 215 -7.55 13.95 21.78
CA SER A 215 -7.52 14.51 23.14
C SER A 215 -6.08 14.68 23.63
#